data_382c47e099415eb91b224bd8fa66dbb3
#
_entry.id   382c47e099415eb91b224bd8fa66dbb3
#
_cell.length_a   1.000
_cell.length_b   1.000
_cell.length_c   1.000
_cell.angle_alpha   90.00
_cell.angle_beta   90.00
_cell.angle_gamma   90.00
#
_symmetry.space_group_name_H-M   'P 1'
#
loop_
_entity.id
_entity.type
_entity.pdbx_description
1 polymer ?
#
loop_
_entity_poly.entity_id
_entity_poly.type
_entity_poly.pdbx_seq_one_letter_code
_entity_poly.pdbx_strand_id
1 'polypeptide(L)'
;MNLPAILSCLGKKENRPIFHSEADFQFALCQQIAATHRDAKIRLEKCMQVDERKYELDIFVVRGNTKYAIELKYKTKSFEGSINHERYSLTNQNASNLGRFDYFDDLERVGNLVGANLASIGYAIFLSNHSVFWRGKGQGAISEQFNIAEGREVEVRDEMSWVRNPSRGSVGAGRFERTIVSPVTTRFQWKDFSSFGNNEGRGQVFKFLCTKVGTQNPEVM
;
A
#
# COMPACT_ATOMS: atom_id res chain seq x y z
N MET A 1 14.68 -5.63 -7.10
CA MET A 1 13.28 -6.02 -7.41
C MET A 1 12.47 -4.77 -7.78
N ASN A 2 11.76 -4.79 -8.90
CA ASN A 2 10.91 -3.68 -9.37
C ASN A 2 9.43 -4.01 -9.08
N LEU A 3 8.95 -3.65 -7.89
CA LEU A 3 7.57 -3.95 -7.48
C LEU A 3 6.50 -3.28 -8.36
N PRO A 4 6.64 -2.01 -8.80
CA PRO A 4 5.66 -1.42 -9.73
C PRO A 4 5.49 -2.23 -11.02
N ALA A 5 6.57 -2.76 -11.59
CA ALA A 5 6.47 -3.61 -12.79
C ALA A 5 5.80 -4.96 -12.49
N ILE A 6 6.08 -5.56 -11.32
CA ILE A 6 5.44 -6.80 -10.85
C ILE A 6 3.93 -6.59 -10.67
N LEU A 7 3.52 -5.48 -10.04
CA LEU A 7 2.11 -5.12 -9.85
C LEU A 7 1.40 -4.89 -11.18
N SER A 8 2.02 -4.16 -12.11
CA SER A 8 1.45 -3.94 -13.45
C SER A 8 1.30 -5.24 -14.25
N CYS A 9 2.20 -6.21 -14.04
CA CYS A 9 2.08 -7.53 -14.65
C CYS A 9 0.94 -8.34 -14.00
N LEU A 10 0.83 -8.32 -12.67
CA LEU A 10 -0.19 -9.04 -11.92
C LEU A 10 -1.61 -8.55 -12.27
N GLY A 11 -1.78 -7.25 -12.47
CA GLY A 11 -3.08 -6.62 -12.80
C GLY A 11 -3.58 -6.86 -14.23
N LYS A 12 -2.83 -7.50 -15.09
CA LYS A 12 -3.30 -7.83 -16.44
C LYS A 12 -4.49 -8.78 -16.38
N LYS A 13 -5.42 -8.62 -17.34
CA LYS A 13 -6.67 -9.39 -17.39
C LYS A 13 -6.46 -10.91 -17.39
N GLU A 14 -5.43 -11.39 -18.05
CA GLU A 14 -5.03 -12.81 -18.12
C GLU A 14 -4.44 -13.36 -16.82
N ASN A 15 -4.04 -12.48 -15.89
CA ASN A 15 -3.47 -12.87 -14.60
C ASN A 15 -4.51 -12.73 -13.47
N ARG A 16 -4.27 -11.83 -12.52
CA ARG A 16 -5.13 -11.60 -11.35
C ARG A 16 -5.59 -10.14 -11.29
N PRO A 17 -6.60 -9.74 -12.10
CA PRO A 17 -7.02 -8.33 -12.20
C PRO A 17 -7.80 -7.80 -10.99
N ILE A 18 -8.22 -8.69 -10.09
CA ILE A 18 -9.02 -8.39 -8.90
C ILE A 18 -8.77 -9.45 -7.82
N PHE A 19 -9.02 -9.14 -6.56
CA PHE A 19 -8.86 -10.03 -5.42
C PHE A 19 -10.10 -10.04 -4.53
N HIS A 20 -10.33 -11.14 -3.84
CA HIS A 20 -11.42 -11.29 -2.87
C HIS A 20 -11.14 -10.54 -1.56
N SER A 21 -9.87 -10.43 -1.18
CA SER A 21 -9.42 -9.83 0.09
C SER A 21 -7.99 -9.31 -0.01
N GLU A 22 -7.53 -8.63 1.03
CA GLU A 22 -6.12 -8.23 1.17
C GLU A 22 -5.19 -9.45 1.25
N ALA A 23 -5.60 -10.52 1.95
CA ALA A 23 -4.84 -11.76 2.02
C ALA A 23 -4.72 -12.46 0.65
N ASP A 24 -5.77 -12.40 -0.19
CA ASP A 24 -5.73 -12.92 -1.55
C ASP A 24 -4.78 -12.10 -2.44
N PHE A 25 -4.76 -10.78 -2.28
CA PHE A 25 -3.79 -9.90 -2.93
C PHE A 25 -2.35 -10.19 -2.47
N GLN A 26 -2.13 -10.32 -1.16
CA GLN A 26 -0.85 -10.66 -0.56
C GLN A 26 -0.29 -11.96 -1.14
N PHE A 27 -1.11 -13.00 -1.19
CA PHE A 27 -0.73 -14.30 -1.73
C PHE A 27 -0.38 -14.23 -3.22
N ALA A 28 -1.22 -13.57 -4.03
CA ALA A 28 -0.99 -13.43 -5.47
C ALA A 28 0.29 -12.62 -5.77
N LEU A 29 0.55 -11.55 -4.99
CA LEU A 29 1.80 -10.78 -5.12
C LEU A 29 3.02 -11.65 -4.80
N CYS A 30 2.96 -12.47 -3.75
CA CYS A 30 4.04 -13.40 -3.41
C CYS A 30 4.30 -14.43 -4.50
N GLN A 31 3.26 -15.00 -5.09
CA GLN A 31 3.38 -15.91 -6.24
C GLN A 31 4.05 -15.23 -7.42
N GLN A 32 3.65 -13.98 -7.74
CA GLN A 32 4.22 -13.21 -8.84
C GLN A 32 5.69 -12.84 -8.58
N ILE A 33 6.05 -12.49 -7.33
CA ILE A 33 7.45 -12.24 -6.92
C ILE A 33 8.27 -13.53 -7.11
N ALA A 34 7.78 -14.67 -6.64
CA ALA A 34 8.48 -15.97 -6.76
C ALA A 34 8.64 -16.41 -8.20
N ALA A 35 7.63 -16.19 -9.04
CA ALA A 35 7.69 -16.50 -10.47
C ALA A 35 8.72 -15.63 -11.21
N THR A 36 8.80 -14.34 -10.82
CA THR A 36 9.73 -13.37 -11.45
C THR A 36 11.17 -13.52 -10.93
N HIS A 37 11.32 -13.91 -9.66
CA HIS A 37 12.59 -14.01 -8.94
C HIS A 37 12.68 -15.34 -8.20
N ARG A 38 13.14 -16.39 -8.88
CA ARG A 38 13.22 -17.77 -8.34
C ARG A 38 14.14 -17.91 -7.13
N ASP A 39 15.07 -16.98 -6.94
CA ASP A 39 16.00 -16.89 -5.83
C ASP A 39 15.40 -16.17 -4.59
N ALA A 40 14.19 -15.62 -4.71
CA ALA A 40 13.54 -14.90 -3.61
C ALA A 40 13.08 -15.85 -2.49
N LYS A 41 13.49 -15.54 -1.25
CA LYS A 41 12.97 -16.19 -0.04
C LYS A 41 11.91 -15.30 0.58
N ILE A 42 10.65 -15.73 0.57
CA ILE A 42 9.49 -14.95 0.99
C ILE A 42 9.00 -15.45 2.36
N ARG A 43 8.61 -14.53 3.23
CA ARG A 43 7.93 -14.77 4.50
C ARG A 43 6.75 -13.83 4.61
N LEU A 44 5.61 -14.36 5.06
CA LEU A 44 4.38 -13.61 5.34
C LEU A 44 4.26 -13.39 6.85
N GLU A 45 3.56 -12.32 7.23
CA GLU A 45 3.20 -11.99 8.62
C GLU A 45 4.42 -12.11 9.56
N LYS A 46 5.56 -11.60 9.07
CA LYS A 46 6.80 -11.72 9.82
C LYS A 46 6.85 -10.72 10.96
N CYS A 47 6.91 -11.23 12.20
CA CYS A 47 7.18 -10.39 13.35
C CYS A 47 8.59 -9.78 13.25
N MET A 48 8.64 -8.45 13.26
CA MET A 48 9.86 -7.63 13.25
C MET A 48 9.84 -6.71 14.46
N GLN A 49 11.00 -6.39 15.01
CA GLN A 49 11.12 -5.49 16.18
C GLN A 49 12.12 -4.39 15.87
N VAL A 50 11.71 -3.16 16.12
CA VAL A 50 12.56 -1.96 16.13
C VAL A 50 12.40 -1.30 17.49
N ASP A 51 13.46 -1.25 18.24
CA ASP A 51 13.45 -0.83 19.65
C ASP A 51 12.42 -1.63 20.46
N GLU A 52 11.47 -0.95 21.13
CA GLU A 52 10.40 -1.59 21.90
C GLU A 52 9.14 -1.90 21.05
N ARG A 53 9.09 -1.45 19.79
CA ARG A 53 7.93 -1.62 18.91
C ARG A 53 8.02 -2.92 18.12
N LYS A 54 6.96 -3.71 18.17
CA LYS A 54 6.78 -4.92 17.36
C LYS A 54 5.90 -4.58 16.16
N TYR A 55 6.31 -5.06 14.99
CA TYR A 55 5.58 -4.95 13.73
C TYR A 55 5.30 -6.35 13.19
N GLU A 56 4.10 -6.57 12.70
CA GLU A 56 3.74 -7.73 11.92
C GLU A 56 3.74 -7.30 10.45
N LEU A 57 4.83 -7.63 9.76
CA LEU A 57 5.08 -7.18 8.39
C LEU A 57 4.39 -8.10 7.40
N ASP A 58 3.56 -7.56 6.51
CA ASP A 58 2.79 -8.35 5.55
C ASP A 58 3.68 -9.28 4.72
N ILE A 59 4.73 -8.74 4.07
CA ILE A 59 5.65 -9.53 3.25
C ILE A 59 7.10 -9.13 3.52
N PHE A 60 7.93 -10.12 3.83
CA PHE A 60 9.38 -9.96 3.91
C PHE A 60 10.06 -10.81 2.84
N VAL A 61 10.89 -10.20 2.00
CA VAL A 61 11.60 -10.90 0.92
C VAL A 61 13.10 -10.73 1.10
N VAL A 62 13.84 -11.83 0.97
CA VAL A 62 15.31 -11.82 0.89
C VAL A 62 15.70 -12.30 -0.50
N ARG A 63 16.50 -11.51 -1.22
CA ARG A 63 17.05 -11.86 -2.52
C ARG A 63 18.53 -11.47 -2.55
N GLY A 64 19.40 -12.45 -2.65
CA GLY A 64 20.82 -12.24 -2.42
C GLY A 64 21.06 -11.57 -1.06
N ASN A 65 21.79 -10.47 -1.06
CA ASN A 65 22.04 -9.67 0.16
C ASN A 65 21.00 -8.58 0.42
N THR A 66 19.99 -8.43 -0.44
CA THR A 66 18.98 -7.40 -0.33
C THR A 66 17.76 -7.93 0.41
N LYS A 67 17.33 -7.19 1.45
CA LYS A 67 16.13 -7.46 2.22
C LYS A 67 15.07 -6.43 1.87
N TYR A 68 13.86 -6.88 1.61
CA TYR A 68 12.72 -6.03 1.28
C TYR A 68 11.64 -6.20 2.34
N ALA A 69 11.16 -5.07 2.88
CA ALA A 69 9.99 -4.98 3.74
C ALA A 69 8.82 -4.41 2.92
N ILE A 70 7.67 -5.08 2.90
CA ILE A 70 6.52 -4.69 2.08
C ILE A 70 5.28 -4.72 2.96
N GLU A 71 4.57 -3.60 3.01
CA GLU A 71 3.25 -3.46 3.62
C GLU A 71 2.20 -3.26 2.52
N LEU A 72 1.02 -3.83 2.74
CA LEU A 72 -0.08 -3.85 1.78
C LEU A 72 -1.33 -3.22 2.35
N LYS A 73 -2.08 -2.53 1.49
CA LYS A 73 -3.48 -2.15 1.74
C LYS A 73 -4.32 -2.46 0.52
N TYR A 74 -5.42 -3.14 0.76
CA TYR A 74 -6.45 -3.40 -0.24
C TYR A 74 -7.78 -2.82 0.22
N LYS A 75 -8.17 -1.67 -0.34
CA LYS A 75 -9.39 -0.96 0.04
C LYS A 75 -10.36 -0.90 -1.13
N THR A 76 -11.56 -1.41 -0.92
CA THR A 76 -12.52 -1.58 -2.00
C THR A 76 -13.78 -0.73 -1.84
N LYS A 77 -14.33 -0.33 -2.97
CA LYS A 77 -15.73 0.03 -3.15
C LYS A 77 -16.48 -1.24 -3.57
N SER A 78 -17.76 -1.31 -3.27
CA SER A 78 -18.58 -2.46 -3.64
C SER A 78 -18.46 -2.78 -5.14
N PHE A 79 -18.27 -4.04 -5.43
CA PHE A 79 -18.30 -4.58 -6.79
C PHE A 79 -18.90 -5.99 -6.74
N GLU A 80 -19.86 -6.26 -7.60
CA GLU A 80 -20.38 -7.60 -7.85
C GLU A 80 -20.30 -7.91 -9.34
N GLY A 81 -19.75 -9.07 -9.66
CA GLY A 81 -19.58 -9.48 -11.05
C GLY A 81 -18.77 -10.75 -11.20
N SER A 82 -18.63 -11.23 -12.43
CA SER A 82 -17.79 -12.37 -12.79
C SER A 82 -16.71 -11.94 -13.76
N ILE A 83 -15.47 -12.33 -13.46
CA ILE A 83 -14.29 -12.07 -14.29
C ILE A 83 -13.60 -13.40 -14.50
N ASN A 84 -13.31 -13.78 -15.74
CA ASN A 84 -12.66 -15.05 -16.09
C ASN A 84 -13.37 -16.27 -15.45
N HIS A 85 -14.71 -16.29 -15.43
CA HIS A 85 -15.57 -17.33 -14.84
C HIS A 85 -15.54 -17.43 -13.30
N GLU A 86 -14.84 -16.54 -12.61
CA GLU A 86 -14.82 -16.42 -11.15
C GLU A 86 -15.73 -15.28 -10.68
N ARG A 87 -16.58 -15.55 -9.68
CA ARG A 87 -17.50 -14.55 -9.11
C ARG A 87 -16.83 -13.77 -7.98
N TYR A 88 -16.95 -12.45 -8.04
CA TYR A 88 -16.45 -11.53 -7.02
C TYR A 88 -17.60 -10.78 -6.37
N SER A 89 -17.51 -10.62 -5.04
CA SER A 89 -18.41 -9.78 -4.24
C SER A 89 -17.57 -8.97 -3.26
N LEU A 90 -17.24 -7.74 -3.64
CA LEU A 90 -16.45 -6.83 -2.82
C LEU A 90 -17.36 -5.91 -2.02
N THR A 91 -17.05 -5.77 -0.74
CA THR A 91 -17.77 -4.86 0.16
C THR A 91 -17.23 -3.44 0.05
N ASN A 92 -18.10 -2.47 0.35
CA ASN A 92 -17.72 -1.07 0.39
C ASN A 92 -17.03 -0.73 1.72
N GLN A 93 -15.75 -0.41 1.67
CA GLN A 93 -14.95 -0.01 2.83
C GLN A 93 -14.93 1.51 2.94
N ASN A 94 -15.96 2.09 3.61
CA ASN A 94 -16.20 3.52 3.65
C ASN A 94 -15.20 4.37 4.45
N ALA A 95 -14.34 3.76 5.26
CA ALA A 95 -13.42 4.46 6.14
C ALA A 95 -12.19 5.04 5.41
N SER A 96 -12.42 5.89 4.38
CA SER A 96 -11.34 6.44 3.55
C SER A 96 -10.34 7.29 4.34
N ASN A 97 -10.76 7.94 5.44
CA ASN A 97 -9.85 8.68 6.32
C ASN A 97 -8.85 7.72 6.99
N LEU A 98 -9.36 6.58 7.51
CA LEU A 98 -8.53 5.55 8.12
C LEU A 98 -7.60 4.90 7.10
N GLY A 99 -8.11 4.59 5.90
CA GLY A 99 -7.27 4.00 4.85
C GLY A 99 -6.08 4.89 4.46
N ARG A 100 -6.26 6.22 4.46
CA ARG A 100 -5.16 7.17 4.23
C ARG A 100 -4.16 7.18 5.38
N PHE A 101 -4.65 7.26 6.61
CA PHE A 101 -3.83 7.17 7.81
C PHE A 101 -3.04 5.86 7.84
N ASP A 102 -3.72 4.73 7.62
CA ASP A 102 -3.11 3.40 7.64
C ASP A 102 -1.98 3.28 6.58
N TYR A 103 -2.12 3.93 5.41
CA TYR A 103 -1.06 3.95 4.41
C TYR A 103 0.20 4.70 4.88
N PHE A 104 0.03 5.84 5.54
CA PHE A 104 1.18 6.57 6.10
C PHE A 104 1.79 5.83 7.28
N ASP A 105 0.98 5.13 8.08
CA ASP A 105 1.45 4.25 9.15
C ASP A 105 2.32 3.12 8.59
N ASP A 106 1.89 2.48 7.50
CA ASP A 106 2.65 1.47 6.79
C ASP A 106 3.96 2.03 6.21
N LEU A 107 3.89 3.25 5.64
CA LEU A 107 5.06 3.93 5.10
C LEU A 107 6.10 4.23 6.19
N GLU A 108 5.66 4.76 7.35
CA GLU A 108 6.53 4.98 8.52
C GLU A 108 7.12 3.65 9.01
N ARG A 109 6.31 2.59 9.07
CA ARG A 109 6.71 1.26 9.53
C ARG A 109 7.84 0.67 8.68
N VAL A 110 7.69 0.68 7.35
CA VAL A 110 8.77 0.21 6.46
C VAL A 110 9.99 1.13 6.53
N GLY A 111 9.79 2.43 6.75
CA GLY A 111 10.85 3.40 6.98
C GLY A 111 11.68 3.10 8.22
N ASN A 112 11.03 2.77 9.33
CA ASN A 112 11.69 2.38 10.57
C ASN A 112 12.51 1.10 10.40
N LEU A 113 11.98 0.10 9.67
CA LEU A 113 12.73 -1.13 9.36
C LEU A 113 13.96 -0.87 8.50
N VAL A 114 13.88 0.06 7.55
CA VAL A 114 15.03 0.47 6.73
C VAL A 114 16.05 1.25 7.58
N GLY A 115 15.60 2.22 8.38
CA GLY A 115 16.45 3.00 9.26
C GLY A 115 17.21 2.16 10.29
N ALA A 116 16.57 1.09 10.79
CA ALA A 116 17.18 0.11 11.70
C ALA A 116 18.05 -0.95 11.00
N ASN A 117 18.28 -0.87 9.68
CA ASN A 117 19.00 -1.85 8.87
C ASN A 117 18.42 -3.29 8.91
N LEU A 118 17.15 -3.44 9.29
CA LEU A 118 16.43 -4.71 9.25
C LEU A 118 15.93 -5.04 7.84
N ALA A 119 15.71 -4.01 7.03
CA ALA A 119 15.46 -4.11 5.60
C ALA A 119 16.40 -3.17 4.84
N SER A 120 16.74 -3.52 3.59
CA SER A 120 17.51 -2.65 2.68
C SER A 120 16.58 -1.67 1.95
N ILE A 121 15.37 -2.12 1.66
CA ILE A 121 14.35 -1.39 0.89
C ILE A 121 12.99 -1.68 1.51
N GLY A 122 12.21 -0.63 1.73
CA GLY A 122 10.80 -0.70 2.12
C GLY A 122 9.88 -0.36 0.96
N TYR A 123 8.68 -0.94 0.96
CA TYR A 123 7.58 -0.57 0.08
C TYR A 123 6.27 -0.52 0.85
N ALA A 124 5.52 0.57 0.68
CA ALA A 124 4.12 0.64 1.04
C ALA A 124 3.28 0.60 -0.24
N ILE A 125 2.33 -0.33 -0.32
CA ILE A 125 1.49 -0.56 -1.50
C ILE A 125 0.03 -0.38 -1.10
N PHE A 126 -0.69 0.44 -1.87
CA PHE A 126 -2.12 0.64 -1.71
C PHE A 126 -2.82 0.30 -3.03
N LEU A 127 -3.68 -0.70 -3.02
CA LEU A 127 -4.50 -1.10 -4.17
C LEU A 127 -5.97 -0.79 -3.89
N SER A 128 -6.65 -0.12 -4.82
CA SER A 128 -8.05 0.25 -4.63
C SER A 128 -8.81 0.45 -5.95
N ASN A 129 -10.12 0.23 -5.90
CA ASN A 129 -11.07 0.67 -6.93
C ASN A 129 -11.90 1.89 -6.47
N HIS A 130 -11.53 2.53 -5.37
CA HIS A 130 -12.25 3.68 -4.84
C HIS A 130 -11.54 4.99 -5.19
N SER A 131 -12.08 5.75 -6.15
CA SER A 131 -11.48 6.98 -6.67
C SER A 131 -11.23 8.08 -5.62
N VAL A 132 -11.86 8.01 -4.45
CA VAL A 132 -11.64 8.95 -3.34
C VAL A 132 -10.17 9.00 -2.90
N PHE A 133 -9.40 7.94 -3.12
CA PHE A 133 -8.01 7.89 -2.73
C PHE A 133 -7.10 8.67 -3.67
N TRP A 134 -7.27 8.51 -4.99
CA TRP A 134 -6.41 9.22 -5.97
C TRP A 134 -6.94 10.59 -6.41
N ARG A 135 -8.24 10.89 -6.24
CA ARG A 135 -8.79 12.22 -6.48
C ARG A 135 -8.59 13.18 -5.31
N GLY A 136 -8.33 12.63 -4.12
CA GLY A 136 -8.20 13.41 -2.90
C GLY A 136 -9.54 13.85 -2.31
N LYS A 137 -9.46 14.60 -1.23
CA LYS A 137 -10.57 15.32 -0.59
C LYS A 137 -10.24 16.81 -0.58
N GLY A 138 -11.27 17.66 -0.58
CA GLY A 138 -11.13 19.11 -0.48
C GLY A 138 -10.46 19.55 0.83
N GLN A 139 -10.05 20.81 0.86
CA GLN A 139 -9.45 21.46 2.02
C GLN A 139 -10.37 21.37 3.26
N GLY A 140 -9.77 21.29 4.43
CA GLY A 140 -10.47 21.20 5.73
C GLY A 140 -11.00 19.80 6.06
N ALA A 141 -10.69 18.78 5.27
CA ALA A 141 -11.01 17.40 5.63
C ALA A 141 -10.18 16.97 6.85
N ILE A 142 -10.78 16.20 7.76
CA ILE A 142 -10.12 15.72 8.99
C ILE A 142 -8.82 14.97 8.73
N SER A 143 -8.71 14.30 7.58
CA SER A 143 -7.53 13.54 7.13
C SER A 143 -6.73 14.27 6.06
N GLU A 144 -6.79 15.60 5.98
CA GLU A 144 -6.14 16.37 4.93
C GLU A 144 -4.62 16.13 4.89
N GLN A 145 -3.98 16.08 6.05
CA GLN A 145 -2.55 15.81 6.13
C GLN A 145 -2.17 14.37 5.72
N PHE A 146 -3.10 13.44 5.79
CA PHE A 146 -2.95 12.06 5.31
C PHE A 146 -3.45 11.86 3.87
N ASN A 147 -3.57 12.93 3.09
CA ASN A 147 -4.03 12.82 1.71
C ASN A 147 -2.99 12.07 0.86
N ILE A 148 -3.44 11.08 0.08
CA ILE A 148 -2.61 10.27 -0.84
C ILE A 148 -3.03 10.49 -2.30
N ALA A 149 -3.62 11.64 -2.61
CA ALA A 149 -4.09 11.96 -3.95
C ALA A 149 -2.96 11.97 -4.97
N GLU A 150 -3.34 11.76 -6.24
CA GLU A 150 -2.44 11.89 -7.37
C GLU A 150 -1.71 13.24 -7.34
N GLY A 151 -0.41 13.20 -7.50
CA GLY A 151 0.44 14.38 -7.59
C GLY A 151 0.78 15.06 -6.26
N ARG A 152 0.22 14.61 -5.12
CA ARG A 152 0.63 15.17 -3.82
C ARG A 152 2.10 14.86 -3.55
N GLU A 153 2.81 15.87 -3.07
CA GLU A 153 4.19 15.78 -2.61
C GLU A 153 4.24 15.71 -1.08
N VAL A 154 5.14 14.92 -0.57
CA VAL A 154 5.53 14.85 0.84
C VAL A 154 7.04 14.83 0.91
N GLU A 155 7.60 15.44 1.95
CA GLU A 155 9.04 15.46 2.17
C GLU A 155 9.41 14.54 3.34
N VAL A 156 10.66 14.09 3.32
CA VAL A 156 11.22 13.36 4.46
C VAL A 156 11.15 14.25 5.71
N ARG A 157 10.68 13.67 6.83
CA ARG A 157 10.42 14.32 8.11
C ARG A 157 9.18 15.22 8.16
N ASP A 158 8.36 15.29 7.10
CA ASP A 158 7.03 15.88 7.23
C ASP A 158 6.26 15.15 8.34
N GLU A 159 5.70 15.95 9.25
CA GLU A 159 4.84 15.47 10.32
C GLU A 159 3.38 15.59 9.92
N MET A 160 2.64 14.49 10.03
CA MET A 160 1.23 14.42 9.68
C MET A 160 0.40 14.01 10.88
N SER A 161 -0.60 14.82 11.17
CA SER A 161 -1.56 14.58 12.25
C SER A 161 -3.00 14.86 11.77
N TRP A 162 -3.96 14.51 12.58
CA TRP A 162 -5.36 14.84 12.30
C TRP A 162 -5.60 16.35 12.43
N VAL A 163 -6.20 16.97 11.39
CA VAL A 163 -6.43 18.44 11.35
C VAL A 163 -7.38 18.92 12.43
N ARG A 164 -8.27 18.06 12.90
CA ARG A 164 -9.17 18.29 14.04
C ARG A 164 -9.18 17.04 14.89
N ASN A 165 -9.47 17.22 16.17
CA ASN A 165 -9.68 16.07 17.04
C ASN A 165 -10.83 15.20 16.51
N PRO A 166 -10.57 14.07 15.86
CA PRO A 166 -11.63 13.17 15.46
C PRO A 166 -12.26 12.59 16.73
N SER A 167 -13.55 12.27 16.70
CA SER A 167 -14.12 11.52 17.80
C SER A 167 -13.39 10.19 17.94
N ARG A 168 -13.07 9.77 19.18
CA ARG A 168 -12.38 8.49 19.43
C ARG A 168 -13.06 7.31 18.75
N GLY A 169 -14.40 7.36 18.61
CA GLY A 169 -15.17 6.32 17.92
C GLY A 169 -14.98 6.30 16.40
N SER A 170 -14.56 7.41 15.77
CA SER A 170 -14.42 7.48 14.30
C SER A 170 -13.06 7.06 13.77
N VAL A 171 -12.01 7.03 14.61
CA VAL A 171 -10.63 6.70 14.16
C VAL A 171 -9.95 5.61 14.98
N GLY A 172 -10.56 5.18 16.08
CA GLY A 172 -9.98 4.23 17.02
C GLY A 172 -8.94 4.86 17.95
N ALA A 173 -8.88 4.38 19.22
CA ALA A 173 -8.11 4.99 20.28
C ALA A 173 -6.59 5.11 19.98
N GLY A 174 -6.01 4.13 19.29
CA GLY A 174 -4.57 4.12 19.01
C GLY A 174 -4.12 5.02 17.84
N ARG A 175 -5.07 5.55 17.04
CA ARG A 175 -4.76 6.39 15.87
C ARG A 175 -4.95 7.87 16.14
N PHE A 176 -5.70 8.20 17.18
CA PHE A 176 -6.20 9.55 17.49
C PHE A 176 -5.07 10.53 17.84
N GLU A 177 -4.14 10.12 18.68
CA GLU A 177 -3.08 10.98 19.24
C GLU A 177 -1.75 10.80 18.47
N ARG A 178 -1.78 10.05 17.36
CA ARG A 178 -0.57 9.67 16.67
C ARG A 178 -0.23 10.68 15.59
N THR A 179 0.98 11.21 15.64
CA THR A 179 1.66 11.89 14.54
C THR A 179 2.51 10.89 13.80
N ILE A 180 2.45 10.90 12.49
CA ILE A 180 3.25 10.07 11.60
C ILE A 180 4.31 10.93 10.92
N VAL A 181 5.54 10.44 10.87
CA VAL A 181 6.66 11.12 10.24
C VAL A 181 6.98 10.45 8.90
N SER A 182 7.02 11.23 7.82
CA SER A 182 7.37 10.68 6.51
C SER A 182 8.82 10.23 6.47
N PRO A 183 9.10 8.96 6.10
CA PRO A 183 10.45 8.46 5.96
C PRO A 183 11.09 8.79 4.60
N VAL A 184 10.37 9.46 3.71
CA VAL A 184 10.77 9.64 2.31
C VAL A 184 10.26 10.95 1.72
N THR A 185 11.05 11.57 0.85
CA THR A 185 10.57 12.58 -0.09
C THR A 185 10.01 11.89 -1.32
N THR A 186 8.74 12.13 -1.64
CA THR A 186 8.07 11.50 -2.79
C THR A 186 6.92 12.35 -3.31
N ARG A 187 6.61 12.17 -4.59
CA ARG A 187 5.37 12.63 -5.20
C ARG A 187 4.52 11.40 -5.49
N PHE A 188 3.32 11.33 -4.94
CA PHE A 188 2.44 10.19 -5.13
C PHE A 188 1.98 10.06 -6.58
N GLN A 189 2.14 8.87 -7.14
CA GLN A 189 1.77 8.55 -8.51
C GLN A 189 0.95 7.26 -8.51
N TRP A 190 -0.35 7.40 -8.75
CA TRP A 190 -1.26 6.27 -8.90
C TRP A 190 -1.14 5.67 -10.30
N LYS A 191 -0.95 4.40 -10.38
CA LYS A 191 -0.86 3.65 -11.64
C LYS A 191 -2.08 2.78 -11.82
N ASP A 192 -2.47 2.56 -13.07
CA ASP A 192 -3.52 1.62 -13.40
C ASP A 192 -3.06 0.21 -13.07
N PHE A 193 -3.91 -0.52 -12.35
CA PHE A 193 -3.72 -1.94 -12.04
C PHE A 193 -4.53 -2.79 -13.01
N SER A 194 -5.84 -2.61 -13.04
CA SER A 194 -6.74 -3.32 -13.93
C SER A 194 -7.99 -2.51 -14.24
N SER A 195 -8.63 -2.84 -15.35
CA SER A 195 -9.91 -2.27 -15.76
C SER A 195 -10.75 -3.34 -16.44
N PHE A 196 -12.03 -3.46 -16.08
CA PHE A 196 -12.96 -4.40 -16.69
C PHE A 196 -14.34 -3.80 -16.85
N GLY A 197 -15.07 -4.26 -17.90
CA GLY A 197 -16.36 -3.71 -18.32
C GLY A 197 -16.21 -2.48 -19.21
N ASN A 198 -17.33 -1.92 -19.64
CA ASN A 198 -17.37 -0.71 -20.46
C ASN A 198 -17.21 0.50 -19.53
N ASN A 199 -16.06 0.89 -19.20
CA ASN A 199 -15.54 2.08 -18.47
C ASN A 199 -16.51 2.99 -17.66
N GLU A 200 -17.80 2.72 -17.62
CA GLU A 200 -18.86 3.54 -17.02
C GLU A 200 -19.36 3.04 -15.65
N GLY A 201 -18.98 1.83 -15.24
CA GLY A 201 -19.41 1.23 -13.99
C GLY A 201 -18.52 1.61 -12.80
N ARG A 202 -19.14 2.03 -11.71
CA ARG A 202 -18.45 2.30 -10.45
C ARG A 202 -17.77 1.02 -9.94
N GLY A 203 -16.43 1.08 -9.69
CA GLY A 203 -15.68 -0.03 -9.13
C GLY A 203 -15.02 -0.97 -10.14
N GLN A 204 -15.00 -0.61 -11.42
CA GLN A 204 -14.40 -1.39 -12.52
C GLN A 204 -12.95 -1.03 -12.83
N VAL A 205 -12.43 0.05 -12.26
CA VAL A 205 -11.04 0.48 -12.44
C VAL A 205 -10.31 0.35 -11.11
N PHE A 206 -9.27 -0.46 -11.07
CA PHE A 206 -8.36 -0.54 -9.95
C PHE A 206 -7.07 0.23 -10.26
N LYS A 207 -6.59 0.97 -9.26
CA LYS A 207 -5.30 1.65 -9.30
C LYS A 207 -4.49 1.29 -8.08
N PHE A 208 -3.17 1.34 -8.23
CA PHE A 208 -2.25 1.16 -7.12
C PHE A 208 -1.34 2.37 -6.93
N LEU A 209 -1.02 2.64 -5.68
CA LEU A 209 0.06 3.51 -5.25
C LEU A 209 1.15 2.62 -4.66
N CYS A 210 2.40 2.83 -5.06
CA CYS A 210 3.53 2.07 -4.55
C CYS A 210 4.67 3.04 -4.25
N THR A 211 4.92 3.28 -2.96
CA THR A 211 6.01 4.15 -2.50
C THR A 211 7.17 3.32 -1.99
N LYS A 212 8.36 3.66 -2.46
CA LYS A 212 9.62 3.01 -2.08
C LYS A 212 10.35 3.86 -1.05
N VAL A 213 10.87 3.21 -0.01
CA VAL A 213 11.76 3.79 1.00
C VAL A 213 13.13 3.12 0.94
N GLY A 214 14.19 3.87 1.13
CA GLY A 214 15.57 3.39 1.06
C GLY A 214 16.17 3.54 -0.34
N THR A 215 17.48 3.73 -0.37
CA THR A 215 18.26 3.86 -1.60
C THR A 215 18.58 2.47 -2.16
N GLN A 216 18.49 2.31 -3.49
CA GLN A 216 19.38 1.32 -4.12
C GLN A 216 20.79 1.87 -3.93
N ASN A 217 21.67 1.16 -3.23
CA ASN A 217 23.08 1.41 -3.44
C ASN A 217 23.31 1.34 -4.96
N PRO A 218 23.92 2.36 -5.59
CA PRO A 218 24.42 2.16 -6.93
C PRO A 218 25.33 0.94 -6.83
N GLU A 219 25.07 -0.07 -7.65
CA GLU A 219 25.93 -1.22 -7.76
C GLU A 219 27.35 -0.68 -7.92
N VAL A 220 28.22 -1.11 -6.99
CA VAL A 220 29.64 -0.93 -7.16
C VAL A 220 29.97 -1.70 -8.43
N MET A 221 30.13 -0.95 -9.52
CA MET A 221 30.70 -1.47 -10.77
C MET A 221 32.17 -1.86 -10.53
#